data_d3554658476cf9e3ff6d16a0e9a26dd9
#
_entry.id   d3554658476cf9e3ff6d16a0e9a26dd9
#
_cell.length_a   1.000
_cell.length_b   1.000
_cell.length_c   1.000
_cell.angle_alpha   90.00
_cell.angle_beta   90.00
_cell.angle_gamma   90.00
#
_symmetry.space_group_name_H-M   'P 1'
#
loop_
_entity.id
_entity.type
_entity.pdbx_description
1 polymer ?
#
loop_
_entity_poly.entity_id
_entity_poly.type
_entity_poly.pdbx_seq_one_letter_code
_entity_poly.pdbx_strand_id
1 'polypeptide(L)'
;HLIAAIHQTILNQSSMDTNQLVYFPSYEIMMDELRDYRFYAEDMLHPNQIAIQYIWEKFRDVWISVEANKTMDVVDAIQKGMSHKPFNPASKAHQDFLQKLESYKIEIQKKYNHILF
;
A
#
# COMPACT_ATOMS: atom_id res chain seq x y z
N HIS A 1 20.82 -20.39 0.44
CA HIS A 1 20.10 -19.59 -0.54
C HIS A 1 18.67 -19.30 -0.08
N LEU A 2 18.33 -18.00 0.15
CA LEU A 2 17.05 -17.57 0.73
C LEU A 2 15.84 -18.02 -0.11
N ILE A 3 15.88 -17.81 -1.43
CA ILE A 3 14.78 -18.19 -2.34
C ILE A 3 14.50 -19.70 -2.29
N ALA A 4 15.54 -20.53 -2.26
CA ALA A 4 15.37 -21.98 -2.14
C ALA A 4 14.69 -22.37 -0.81
N ALA A 5 15.03 -21.69 0.28
CA ALA A 5 14.40 -21.91 1.58
C ALA A 5 12.90 -21.50 1.57
N ILE A 6 12.56 -20.39 0.92
CA ILE A 6 11.17 -19.93 0.75
C ILE A 6 10.37 -20.99 -0.03
N HIS A 7 10.86 -21.44 -1.19
CA HIS A 7 10.19 -22.46 -1.98
C HIS A 7 10.03 -23.78 -1.22
N GLN A 8 11.06 -24.21 -0.47
CA GLN A 8 10.99 -25.41 0.35
C GLN A 8 9.92 -25.28 1.46
N THR A 9 9.79 -24.12 2.06
CA THR A 9 8.76 -23.84 3.09
C THR A 9 7.36 -23.93 2.49
N ILE A 10 7.14 -23.35 1.32
CA ILE A 10 5.85 -23.38 0.61
C ILE A 10 5.47 -24.83 0.26
N LEU A 11 6.41 -25.59 -0.29
CA LEU A 11 6.19 -27.00 -0.67
C LEU A 11 5.86 -27.87 0.55
N ASN A 12 6.53 -27.67 1.67
CA ASN A 12 6.30 -28.43 2.88
C ASN A 12 4.93 -28.14 3.53
N GLN A 13 4.41 -26.90 3.41
CA GLN A 13 3.09 -26.56 3.96
C GLN A 13 1.94 -27.02 3.07
N SER A 14 2.10 -27.08 1.76
CA SER A 14 1.05 -27.53 0.82
C SER A 14 0.54 -28.94 1.09
N SER A 15 1.23 -29.72 1.91
CA SER A 15 0.86 -31.10 2.28
C SER A 15 0.03 -31.20 3.56
N MET A 16 -0.15 -30.14 4.35
CA MET A 16 -0.71 -30.24 5.71
C MET A 16 -1.86 -29.30 6.05
N ASP A 17 -2.13 -28.25 5.27
CA ASP A 17 -3.10 -27.23 5.69
C ASP A 17 -3.96 -26.68 4.54
N THR A 18 -5.22 -26.36 4.87
CA THR A 18 -6.17 -25.66 3.96
C THR A 18 -5.78 -24.21 3.68
N ASN A 19 -4.84 -23.63 4.41
CA ASN A 19 -4.31 -22.30 4.21
C ASN A 19 -3.11 -22.35 3.28
N GLN A 20 -3.34 -22.02 2.02
CA GLN A 20 -2.29 -21.95 1.02
C GLN A 20 -1.31 -20.82 1.33
N LEU A 21 -0.06 -21.15 1.65
CA LEU A 21 1.03 -20.17 1.73
C LEU A 21 1.49 -19.80 0.32
N VAL A 22 1.54 -18.52 0.03
CA VAL A 22 1.95 -18.00 -1.27
C VAL A 22 3.05 -16.97 -1.11
N TYR A 23 3.90 -16.85 -2.11
CA TYR A 23 5.06 -15.95 -2.12
C TYR A 23 4.84 -14.82 -3.12
N PHE A 24 5.11 -13.58 -2.69
CA PHE A 24 5.18 -12.43 -3.57
C PHE A 24 6.65 -12.09 -3.86
N PRO A 25 7.09 -12.10 -5.13
CA PRO A 25 8.50 -12.00 -5.50
C PRO A 25 9.01 -10.56 -5.53
N SER A 26 8.86 -9.82 -4.44
CA SER A 26 9.27 -8.41 -4.33
C SER A 26 10.77 -8.21 -4.53
N TYR A 27 11.57 -9.17 -4.04
CA TYR A 27 13.02 -9.13 -4.21
C TYR A 27 13.41 -9.32 -5.69
N GLU A 28 12.81 -10.26 -6.38
CA GLU A 28 13.07 -10.53 -7.80
C GLU A 28 12.64 -9.35 -8.67
N ILE A 29 11.50 -8.73 -8.37
CA ILE A 29 11.07 -7.50 -9.06
C ILE A 29 12.13 -6.40 -8.89
N MET A 30 12.67 -6.21 -7.69
CA MET A 30 13.72 -5.22 -7.46
C MET A 30 15.00 -5.54 -8.21
N MET A 31 15.42 -6.82 -8.23
CA MET A 31 16.69 -7.24 -8.80
C MET A 31 16.66 -7.39 -10.32
N ASP A 32 15.50 -7.66 -10.91
CA ASP A 32 15.36 -7.88 -12.36
C ASP A 32 14.77 -6.66 -13.08
N GLU A 33 13.60 -6.19 -12.66
CA GLU A 33 12.91 -5.08 -13.34
C GLU A 33 13.45 -3.71 -12.90
N LEU A 34 13.86 -3.55 -11.64
CA LEU A 34 14.22 -2.27 -11.01
C LEU A 34 15.71 -2.15 -10.63
N ARG A 35 16.58 -2.86 -11.31
CA ARG A 35 18.02 -2.89 -10.97
C ARG A 35 18.84 -1.65 -11.37
N ASP A 36 18.24 -0.66 -12.02
CA ASP A 36 18.89 0.58 -12.42
C ASP A 36 19.03 1.54 -11.22
N TYR A 37 20.09 2.36 -11.17
CA TYR A 37 20.36 3.34 -10.10
C TYR A 37 19.18 4.23 -9.73
N ARG A 38 18.36 4.61 -10.73
CA ARG A 38 17.19 5.46 -10.52
C ARG A 38 16.15 4.90 -9.57
N PHE A 39 16.22 3.61 -9.25
CA PHE A 39 15.28 2.92 -8.38
C PHE A 39 15.83 2.68 -6.97
N TYR A 40 17.09 3.07 -6.71
CA TYR A 40 17.71 2.97 -5.40
C TYR A 40 17.71 4.30 -4.67
N ALA A 41 17.71 4.24 -3.34
CA ALA A 41 17.92 5.39 -2.47
C ALA A 41 19.40 5.84 -2.52
N GLU A 42 19.74 6.92 -1.81
CA GLU A 42 21.11 7.48 -1.78
C GLU A 42 22.16 6.48 -1.28
N ASP A 43 21.78 5.53 -0.46
CA ASP A 43 22.66 4.49 0.06
C ASP A 43 22.98 3.36 -0.94
N MET A 44 22.34 3.37 -2.12
CA MET A 44 22.50 2.36 -3.17
C MET A 44 22.14 0.92 -2.76
N LEU A 45 21.42 0.76 -1.67
CA LEU A 45 21.00 -0.52 -1.10
C LEU A 45 19.47 -0.65 -1.04
N HIS A 46 18.81 0.39 -0.54
CA HIS A 46 17.37 0.36 -0.36
C HIS A 46 16.63 0.89 -1.60
N PRO A 47 15.45 0.35 -1.92
CA PRO A 47 14.61 0.90 -2.98
C PRO A 47 14.15 2.31 -2.62
N ASN A 48 14.11 3.21 -3.60
CA ASN A 48 13.52 4.54 -3.42
C ASN A 48 11.98 4.48 -3.53
N GLN A 49 11.33 5.64 -3.34
CA GLN A 49 9.86 5.74 -3.35
C GLN A 49 9.23 5.27 -4.67
N ILE A 50 9.90 5.49 -5.81
CA ILE A 50 9.41 5.05 -7.13
C ILE A 50 9.40 3.52 -7.22
N ALA A 51 10.47 2.88 -6.77
CA ALA A 51 10.57 1.43 -6.74
C ALA A 51 9.58 0.79 -5.77
N ILE A 52 9.42 1.38 -4.58
CA ILE A 52 8.43 0.94 -3.59
C ILE A 52 7.02 1.03 -4.16
N GLN A 53 6.69 2.15 -4.81
CA GLN A 53 5.37 2.33 -5.43
C GLN A 53 5.12 1.30 -6.54
N TYR A 54 6.09 1.04 -7.39
CA TYR A 54 5.99 0.05 -8.46
C TYR A 54 5.74 -1.38 -7.91
N ILE A 55 6.52 -1.79 -6.90
CA ILE A 55 6.36 -3.10 -6.25
C ILE A 55 4.98 -3.19 -5.57
N TRP A 56 4.54 -2.10 -4.92
CA TRP A 56 3.24 -2.02 -4.29
C TRP A 56 2.08 -2.16 -5.29
N GLU A 57 2.16 -1.52 -6.45
CA GLU A 57 1.17 -1.65 -7.51
C GLU A 57 1.07 -3.10 -8.01
N LYS A 58 2.20 -3.75 -8.26
CA LYS A 58 2.24 -5.19 -8.60
C LYS A 58 1.60 -6.07 -7.53
N PHE A 59 1.85 -5.77 -6.26
CA PHE A 59 1.22 -6.47 -5.13
C PHE A 59 -0.29 -6.27 -5.12
N ARG A 60 -0.75 -5.02 -5.25
CA ARG A 60 -2.17 -4.67 -5.29
C ARG A 60 -2.91 -5.41 -6.39
N ASP A 61 -2.35 -5.46 -7.57
CA ASP A 61 -2.99 -6.06 -8.76
C ASP A 61 -3.23 -7.56 -8.59
N VAL A 62 -2.38 -8.25 -7.84
CA VAL A 62 -2.45 -9.71 -7.67
C VAL A 62 -3.19 -10.11 -6.38
N TRP A 63 -2.97 -9.37 -5.27
CA TRP A 63 -3.34 -9.82 -3.92
C TRP A 63 -4.51 -9.05 -3.31
N ILE A 64 -4.81 -7.87 -3.82
CA ILE A 64 -5.86 -7.02 -3.25
C ILE A 64 -7.11 -7.06 -4.14
N SER A 65 -8.25 -7.40 -3.55
CA SER A 65 -9.52 -7.40 -4.30
C SER A 65 -9.87 -6.00 -4.82
N VAL A 66 -10.64 -5.96 -5.91
CA VAL A 66 -11.10 -4.68 -6.50
C VAL A 66 -11.88 -3.84 -5.49
N GLU A 67 -12.66 -4.48 -4.61
CA GLU A 67 -13.42 -3.79 -3.57
C GLU A 67 -12.51 -3.20 -2.50
N ALA A 68 -11.52 -3.98 -2.02
CA ALA A 68 -10.53 -3.50 -1.06
C ALA A 68 -9.70 -2.34 -1.64
N ASN A 69 -9.30 -2.41 -2.89
CA ASN A 69 -8.60 -1.33 -3.58
C ASN A 69 -9.38 -0.01 -3.55
N LYS A 70 -10.69 -0.04 -3.86
CA LYS A 70 -11.55 1.14 -3.79
C LYS A 70 -11.59 1.75 -2.38
N THR A 71 -11.67 0.89 -1.37
CA THR A 71 -11.65 1.34 0.02
C THR A 71 -10.31 1.96 0.39
N MET A 72 -9.20 1.35 -0.02
CA MET A 72 -7.85 1.86 0.20
C MET A 72 -7.63 3.23 -0.46
N ASP A 73 -8.13 3.44 -1.69
CA ASP A 73 -8.02 4.72 -2.38
C ASP A 73 -8.78 5.84 -1.64
N VAL A 74 -9.94 5.53 -1.06
CA VAL A 74 -10.69 6.50 -0.23
C VAL A 74 -9.96 6.80 1.07
N VAL A 75 -9.42 5.78 1.76
CA VAL A 75 -8.62 5.95 2.99
C VAL A 75 -7.37 6.78 2.71
N ASP A 76 -6.65 6.51 1.62
CA ASP A 76 -5.48 7.27 1.21
C ASP A 76 -5.82 8.74 0.93
N ALA A 77 -6.93 9.01 0.24
CA ALA A 77 -7.40 10.37 0.00
C ALA A 77 -7.73 11.11 1.32
N ILE A 78 -8.33 10.42 2.30
CA ILE A 78 -8.61 10.98 3.63
C ILE A 78 -7.30 11.29 4.35
N GLN A 79 -6.34 10.37 4.39
CA GLN A 79 -5.06 10.54 5.07
C GLN A 79 -4.24 11.68 4.46
N LYS A 80 -4.19 11.77 3.13
CA LYS A 80 -3.57 12.90 2.41
C LYS A 80 -4.25 14.22 2.73
N GLY A 81 -5.58 14.21 2.80
CA GLY A 81 -6.37 15.38 3.19
C GLY A 81 -6.07 15.83 4.64
N MET A 82 -5.95 14.90 5.57
CA MET A 82 -5.60 15.20 6.98
C MET A 82 -4.18 15.74 7.14
N SER A 83 -3.24 15.28 6.32
CA SER A 83 -1.85 15.75 6.33
C SER A 83 -1.66 17.07 5.59
N HIS A 84 -2.66 17.54 4.85
CA HIS A 84 -2.58 18.77 4.07
C HIS A 84 -2.44 20.00 4.97
N LYS A 85 -1.37 20.78 4.76
CA LYS A 85 -1.16 22.05 5.46
C LYS A 85 -1.68 23.20 4.58
N PRO A 86 -2.77 23.89 4.99
CA PRO A 86 -3.31 24.96 4.17
C PRO A 86 -2.42 26.20 4.21
N PHE A 87 -2.37 26.95 3.11
CA PHE A 87 -1.73 28.26 3.07
C PHE A 87 -2.49 29.28 3.93
N ASN A 88 -3.83 29.23 3.92
CA ASN A 88 -4.69 30.06 4.78
C ASN A 88 -5.73 29.19 5.51
N PRO A 89 -5.48 28.84 6.79
CA PRO A 89 -6.39 28.01 7.58
C PRO A 89 -7.78 28.60 7.79
N ALA A 90 -7.90 29.92 7.80
CA ALA A 90 -9.16 30.64 8.01
C ALA A 90 -10.01 30.81 6.75
N SER A 91 -9.53 30.36 5.60
CA SER A 91 -10.27 30.50 4.35
C SER A 91 -11.53 29.64 4.33
N LYS A 92 -12.60 30.18 3.74
CA LYS A 92 -13.85 29.42 3.56
C LYS A 92 -13.62 28.12 2.79
N ALA A 93 -12.79 28.15 1.75
CA ALA A 93 -12.44 26.98 0.97
C ALA A 93 -11.79 25.87 1.79
N HIS A 94 -10.95 26.24 2.78
CA HIS A 94 -10.36 25.25 3.69
C HIS A 94 -11.38 24.68 4.67
N GLN A 95 -12.29 25.50 5.18
CA GLN A 95 -13.37 25.03 6.05
C GLN A 95 -14.32 24.07 5.33
N ASP A 96 -14.72 24.39 4.10
CA ASP A 96 -15.55 23.52 3.27
C ASP A 96 -14.82 22.18 2.96
N PHE A 97 -13.52 22.24 2.72
CA PHE A 97 -12.67 21.05 2.53
C PHE A 97 -12.65 20.16 3.77
N LEU A 98 -12.46 20.73 4.97
CA LEU A 98 -12.47 19.97 6.23
C LEU A 98 -13.83 19.31 6.51
N GLN A 99 -14.94 20.00 6.23
CA GLN A 99 -16.27 19.43 6.38
C GLN A 99 -16.48 18.23 5.45
N LYS A 100 -16.04 18.35 4.21
CA LYS A 100 -16.09 17.26 3.23
C LYS A 100 -15.24 16.07 3.65
N LEU A 101 -14.04 16.34 4.16
CA LEU A 101 -13.14 15.31 4.66
C LEU A 101 -13.76 14.54 5.83
N GLU A 102 -14.40 15.24 6.77
CA GLU A 102 -15.06 14.64 7.90
C GLU A 102 -16.28 13.79 7.48
N SER A 103 -17.03 14.21 6.46
CA SER A 103 -18.13 13.39 5.92
C SER A 103 -17.63 12.07 5.33
N TYR A 104 -16.49 12.07 4.63
CA TYR A 104 -15.88 10.85 4.11
C TYR A 104 -15.38 9.91 5.21
N LYS A 105 -14.78 10.45 6.27
CA LYS A 105 -14.39 9.66 7.45
C LYS A 105 -15.57 8.94 8.07
N ILE A 106 -16.66 9.67 8.33
CA ILE A 106 -17.88 9.10 8.90
C ILE A 106 -18.47 8.02 8.00
N GLU A 107 -18.50 8.21 6.68
CA GLU A 107 -19.01 7.25 5.73
C GLU A 107 -18.20 5.93 5.75
N ILE A 108 -16.87 6.03 5.70
CA ILE A 108 -15.98 4.87 5.77
C ILE A 108 -16.09 4.15 7.10
N GLN A 109 -16.15 4.88 8.21
CA GLN A 109 -16.27 4.29 9.55
C GLN A 109 -17.62 3.60 9.79
N LYS A 110 -18.70 4.08 9.17
CA LYS A 110 -20.00 3.39 9.18
C LYS A 110 -19.94 2.05 8.43
N LYS A 111 -19.19 2.00 7.33
CA LYS A 111 -19.04 0.78 6.53
C LYS A 111 -18.03 -0.19 7.16
N TYR A 112 -16.97 0.33 7.77
CA TYR A 112 -15.85 -0.42 8.33
C TYR A 112 -15.51 0.12 9.72
N ASN A 113 -16.14 -0.41 10.75
CA ASN A 113 -16.03 0.07 12.14
C ASN A 113 -14.62 -0.10 12.77
N HIS A 114 -13.75 -0.89 12.14
CA HIS A 114 -12.37 -1.09 12.57
C HIS A 114 -11.38 -0.08 11.99
N ILE A 115 -11.81 0.76 11.02
CA ILE A 115 -10.96 1.81 10.45
C ILE A 115 -11.01 3.04 11.36
N LEU A 116 -9.85 3.41 11.89
CA LEU A 116 -9.67 4.59 12.74
C LEU A 116 -8.75 5.60 12.02
N PHE A 117 -9.06 6.91 12.15
CA PHE A 117 -8.30 8.02 11.59
C PHE A 117 -7.71 8.90 12.67
#